data_8ae029c2cdc5bbf560c79bd19a439fc7
#
_entry.id   8ae029c2cdc5bbf560c79bd19a439fc7
#
_cell.length_a   1.000
_cell.length_b   1.000
_cell.length_c   1.000
_cell.angle_alpha   90.00
_cell.angle_beta   90.00
_cell.angle_gamma   90.00
#
_symmetry.space_group_name_H-M   'P 1'
#
loop_
_entity.id
_entity.type
_entity.pdbx_description
1 polymer ?
#
loop_
_entity_poly.entity_id
_entity_poly.type
_entity_poly.pdbx_seq_one_letter_code
_entity_poly.pdbx_strand_id
1 'polypeptide(L)'
;MLQQTQVERVIEKYQRFISAFPDFSSLSQASLHDILSIWQGLGYNRRAIALKQIAHEVITKYDGILPFSADILIQLPGIGKATASAIAAFAFNQPVVFIETNVRRVFIHFFFQDRDNVKDSELLPLIERALDQDNPRQWYYALMDYGVMLKKEFGNANRKSFHYQRQAPFQGSQRQLRGLVLKTVLQAPKVTETTIIKKLKKEPKKIKETLKQLQMEGFIRKERNTYSIA
;
A
#
# COMPACT_ATOMS: atom_id res chain seq x y z
N MET A 1 -5.03 1.11 2.36
CA MET A 1 -4.14 0.98 3.54
C MET A 1 -3.67 -0.45 3.79
N LEU A 2 -4.47 -1.48 3.54
CA LEU A 2 -4.14 -2.90 3.85
C LEU A 2 -3.02 -3.53 3.00
N GLN A 3 -2.68 -2.97 1.85
CA GLN A 3 -1.58 -3.51 1.03
C GLN A 3 -0.27 -3.56 1.83
N GLN A 4 0.24 -4.78 2.08
CA GLN A 4 1.47 -5.05 2.83
C GLN A 4 1.49 -4.45 4.25
N THR A 5 0.32 -4.21 4.86
CA THR A 5 0.19 -3.68 6.22
C THR A 5 -0.80 -4.55 7.00
N GLN A 6 -0.48 -4.88 8.24
CA GLN A 6 -1.32 -5.68 9.14
C GLN A 6 -2.61 -4.94 9.50
N VAL A 7 -3.71 -5.67 9.64
CA VAL A 7 -5.06 -5.13 9.87
C VAL A 7 -5.10 -4.28 11.16
N GLU A 8 -4.53 -4.79 12.25
CA GLU A 8 -4.53 -4.13 13.56
C GLU A 8 -3.91 -2.72 13.51
N ARG A 9 -2.92 -2.53 12.63
CA ARG A 9 -2.27 -1.23 12.42
C ARG A 9 -3.10 -0.28 11.56
N VAL A 10 -4.03 -0.83 10.78
CA VAL A 10 -4.84 -0.06 9.82
C VAL A 10 -6.12 0.46 10.46
N ILE A 11 -6.77 -0.29 11.35
CA ILE A 11 -8.11 0.02 11.88
C ILE A 11 -8.18 1.45 12.41
N GLU A 12 -7.37 1.80 13.42
CA GLU A 12 -7.36 3.15 14.00
C GLU A 12 -7.00 4.23 12.97
N LYS A 13 -5.99 3.95 12.13
CA LYS A 13 -5.54 4.90 11.10
C LYS A 13 -6.60 5.14 10.03
N TYR A 14 -7.32 4.10 9.65
CA TYR A 14 -8.41 4.20 8.68
C TYR A 14 -9.53 5.09 9.21
N GLN A 15 -9.98 4.86 10.44
CA GLN A 15 -11.02 5.68 11.06
C GLN A 15 -10.61 7.16 11.12
N ARG A 16 -9.39 7.44 11.59
CA ARG A 16 -8.85 8.82 11.63
C ARG A 16 -8.73 9.44 10.25
N PHE A 17 -8.35 8.64 9.25
CA PHE A 17 -8.17 9.11 7.88
C PHE A 17 -9.51 9.49 7.23
N ILE A 18 -10.54 8.65 7.36
CA ILE A 18 -11.88 8.93 6.83
C ILE A 18 -12.55 10.08 7.57
N SER A 19 -12.33 10.22 8.89
CA SER A 19 -12.83 11.37 9.64
C SER A 19 -12.18 12.69 9.21
N ALA A 20 -10.88 12.67 8.88
CA ALA A 20 -10.16 13.88 8.45
C ALA A 20 -10.41 14.21 6.96
N PHE A 21 -10.59 13.19 6.14
CA PHE A 21 -10.75 13.29 4.69
C PHE A 21 -11.91 12.42 4.23
N PRO A 22 -13.16 12.87 4.45
CA PRO A 22 -14.37 12.06 4.20
C PRO A 22 -14.65 11.84 2.71
N ASP A 23 -14.11 12.67 1.84
CA ASP A 23 -14.33 12.63 0.39
C ASP A 23 -13.07 12.98 -0.41
N PHE A 24 -13.16 12.85 -1.75
CA PHE A 24 -12.05 13.18 -2.64
C PHE A 24 -11.70 14.66 -2.63
N SER A 25 -12.68 15.56 -2.42
CA SER A 25 -12.45 17.00 -2.38
C SER A 25 -11.57 17.38 -1.20
N SER A 26 -11.94 16.97 0.00
CA SER A 26 -11.18 17.22 1.23
C SER A 26 -9.78 16.61 1.16
N LEU A 27 -9.64 15.39 0.61
CA LEU A 27 -8.34 14.74 0.46
C LEU A 27 -7.46 15.45 -0.58
N SER A 28 -8.02 15.90 -1.70
CA SER A 28 -7.27 16.59 -2.75
C SER A 28 -6.70 17.93 -2.27
N GLN A 29 -7.45 18.63 -1.43
CA GLN A 29 -7.08 19.93 -0.86
C GLN A 29 -6.18 19.83 0.38
N ALA A 30 -6.14 18.66 1.04
CA ALA A 30 -5.35 18.45 2.24
C ALA A 30 -3.86 18.71 2.01
N SER A 31 -3.16 19.23 3.01
CA SER A 31 -1.70 19.33 2.95
C SER A 31 -1.05 17.94 2.98
N LEU A 32 0.11 17.78 2.33
CA LEU A 32 0.86 16.52 2.43
C LEU A 32 1.28 16.24 3.88
N HIS A 33 1.51 17.29 4.68
CA HIS A 33 1.80 17.17 6.11
C HIS A 33 0.66 16.48 6.86
N ASP A 34 -0.59 16.90 6.66
CA ASP A 34 -1.75 16.35 7.38
C ASP A 34 -1.99 14.89 6.99
N ILE A 35 -1.92 14.59 5.69
CA ILE A 35 -2.04 13.23 5.18
C ILE A 35 -0.97 12.31 5.78
N LEU A 36 0.30 12.73 5.75
CA LEU A 36 1.41 11.94 6.28
C LEU A 36 1.38 11.83 7.79
N SER A 37 0.84 12.80 8.51
CA SER A 37 0.68 12.76 9.97
C SER A 37 -0.23 11.62 10.41
N ILE A 38 -1.34 11.40 9.70
CA ILE A 38 -2.24 10.26 9.96
C ILE A 38 -1.61 8.97 9.45
N TRP A 39 -0.90 9.00 8.30
CA TRP A 39 -0.29 7.83 7.66
C TRP A 39 0.89 7.23 8.43
N GLN A 40 1.44 7.95 9.40
CA GLN A 40 2.57 7.48 10.20
C GLN A 40 2.32 6.08 10.80
N GLY A 41 3.32 5.21 10.65
CA GLY A 41 3.26 3.84 11.16
C GLY A 41 2.70 2.82 10.15
N LEU A 42 2.02 3.21 9.07
CA LEU A 42 1.53 2.28 8.04
C LEU A 42 2.65 1.82 7.10
N GLY A 43 3.69 2.64 6.92
CA GLY A 43 4.77 2.38 5.95
C GLY A 43 4.33 2.62 4.51
N TYR A 44 5.26 2.35 3.56
CA TYR A 44 5.00 2.53 2.13
C TYR A 44 4.36 3.89 1.80
N ASN A 45 4.97 4.95 2.30
CA ASN A 45 4.43 6.32 2.32
C ASN A 45 4.08 6.87 0.93
N ARG A 46 4.68 6.33 -0.17
CA ARG A 46 4.29 6.68 -1.55
C ARG A 46 2.80 6.48 -1.82
N ARG A 47 2.15 5.53 -1.12
CA ARG A 47 0.70 5.32 -1.23
C ARG A 47 -0.11 6.52 -0.74
N ALA A 48 0.40 7.25 0.26
CA ALA A 48 -0.25 8.47 0.74
C ALA A 48 -0.20 9.59 -0.30
N ILE A 49 0.95 9.77 -0.97
CA ILE A 49 1.07 10.73 -2.09
C ILE A 49 0.15 10.30 -3.24
N ALA A 50 0.22 9.02 -3.65
CA ALA A 50 -0.62 8.50 -4.71
C ALA A 50 -2.11 8.70 -4.41
N LEU A 51 -2.54 8.48 -3.17
CA LEU A 51 -3.94 8.66 -2.77
C LEU A 51 -4.40 10.12 -2.90
N LYS A 52 -3.55 11.10 -2.54
CA LYS A 52 -3.81 12.52 -2.78
C LYS A 52 -3.90 12.83 -4.27
N GLN A 53 -2.98 12.29 -5.07
CA GLN A 53 -2.98 12.48 -6.53
C GLN A 53 -4.23 11.86 -7.16
N ILE A 54 -4.63 10.65 -6.75
CA ILE A 54 -5.87 10.01 -7.18
C ILE A 54 -7.07 10.92 -6.85
N ALA A 55 -7.15 11.44 -5.64
CA ALA A 55 -8.24 12.32 -5.24
C ALA A 55 -8.31 13.56 -6.14
N HIS A 56 -7.17 14.16 -6.46
CA HIS A 56 -7.09 15.27 -7.39
C HIS A 56 -7.56 14.90 -8.81
N GLU A 57 -7.11 13.75 -9.33
CA GLU A 57 -7.53 13.30 -10.65
C GLU A 57 -9.02 12.93 -10.70
N VAL A 58 -9.54 12.32 -9.65
CA VAL A 58 -10.98 12.00 -9.57
C VAL A 58 -11.83 13.27 -9.61
N ILE A 59 -11.42 14.32 -8.89
CA ILE A 59 -12.12 15.62 -8.96
C ILE A 59 -12.00 16.28 -10.34
N THR A 60 -10.79 16.27 -10.92
CA THR A 60 -10.54 17.08 -12.13
C THR A 60 -10.91 16.38 -13.44
N LYS A 61 -10.92 15.06 -13.48
CA LYS A 61 -11.15 14.27 -14.71
C LYS A 61 -12.44 13.44 -14.69
N TYR A 62 -13.00 13.18 -13.50
CA TYR A 62 -14.11 12.26 -13.32
C TYR A 62 -15.24 12.85 -12.45
N ASP A 63 -15.35 14.18 -12.37
CA ASP A 63 -16.41 14.90 -11.66
C ASP A 63 -16.65 14.45 -10.21
N GLY A 64 -15.59 14.01 -9.54
CA GLY A 64 -15.63 13.51 -8.16
C GLY A 64 -16.12 12.08 -8.01
N ILE A 65 -16.37 11.37 -9.09
CA ILE A 65 -16.87 9.98 -9.10
C ILE A 65 -15.72 9.04 -9.47
N LEU A 66 -15.40 8.09 -8.58
CA LEU A 66 -14.36 7.10 -8.87
C LEU A 66 -14.79 6.21 -10.05
N PRO A 67 -13.97 6.07 -11.11
CA PRO A 67 -14.26 5.17 -12.21
C PRO A 67 -14.41 3.72 -11.73
N PHE A 68 -15.36 2.98 -12.30
CA PHE A 68 -15.60 1.59 -11.92
C PHE A 68 -14.83 0.58 -12.78
N SER A 69 -14.34 0.97 -13.97
CA SER A 69 -13.58 0.09 -14.88
C SER A 69 -12.15 -0.12 -14.38
N ALA A 70 -11.73 -1.39 -14.30
CA ALA A 70 -10.34 -1.73 -13.94
C ALA A 70 -9.32 -1.13 -14.93
N ASP A 71 -9.65 -1.01 -16.21
CA ASP A 71 -8.79 -0.43 -17.25
C ASP A 71 -8.59 1.08 -17.08
N ILE A 72 -9.58 1.77 -16.53
CA ILE A 72 -9.45 3.19 -16.21
C ILE A 72 -8.72 3.35 -14.87
N LEU A 73 -9.07 2.54 -13.87
CA LEU A 73 -8.43 2.58 -12.56
C LEU A 73 -6.92 2.36 -12.61
N ILE A 74 -6.42 1.50 -13.52
CA ILE A 74 -4.99 1.25 -13.66
C ILE A 74 -4.20 2.48 -14.15
N GLN A 75 -4.86 3.46 -14.75
CA GLN A 75 -4.25 4.70 -15.22
C GLN A 75 -4.04 5.70 -14.08
N LEU A 76 -4.69 5.51 -12.95
CA LEU A 76 -4.55 6.38 -11.79
C LEU A 76 -3.20 6.18 -11.09
N PRO A 77 -2.62 7.24 -10.49
CA PRO A 77 -1.31 7.19 -9.86
C PRO A 77 -1.18 6.09 -8.80
N GLY A 78 -0.18 5.23 -8.94
CA GLY A 78 0.11 4.18 -7.97
C GLY A 78 -0.88 3.02 -7.91
N ILE A 79 -1.82 2.94 -8.84
CA ILE A 79 -2.73 1.80 -9.02
C ILE A 79 -2.15 0.85 -10.06
N GLY A 80 -1.72 -0.32 -9.62
CA GLY A 80 -1.34 -1.43 -10.51
C GLY A 80 -2.54 -2.34 -10.81
N LYS A 81 -2.35 -3.27 -11.77
CA LYS A 81 -3.39 -4.20 -12.24
C LYS A 81 -4.14 -4.91 -11.09
N ALA A 82 -3.40 -5.49 -10.14
CA ALA A 82 -4.02 -6.18 -9.00
C ALA A 82 -4.84 -5.23 -8.09
N THR A 83 -4.38 -3.98 -7.92
CA THR A 83 -5.11 -2.97 -7.14
C THR A 83 -6.36 -2.50 -7.86
N ALA A 84 -6.29 -2.25 -9.16
CA ALA A 84 -7.44 -1.89 -9.99
C ALA A 84 -8.53 -2.96 -9.92
N SER A 85 -8.14 -4.22 -10.14
CA SER A 85 -9.07 -5.35 -10.03
C SER A 85 -9.66 -5.51 -8.63
N ALA A 86 -8.84 -5.32 -7.58
CA ALA A 86 -9.34 -5.35 -6.20
C ALA A 86 -10.37 -4.23 -5.94
N ILE A 87 -10.14 -3.01 -6.44
CA ILE A 87 -11.12 -1.92 -6.34
C ILE A 87 -12.40 -2.30 -7.08
N ALA A 88 -12.31 -2.82 -8.32
CA ALA A 88 -13.47 -3.24 -9.10
C ALA A 88 -14.29 -4.32 -8.38
N ALA A 89 -13.64 -5.32 -7.78
CA ALA A 89 -14.32 -6.37 -7.02
C ALA A 89 -14.91 -5.84 -5.70
N PHE A 90 -14.13 -5.15 -4.89
CA PHE A 90 -14.57 -4.78 -3.54
C PHE A 90 -15.45 -3.53 -3.47
N ALA A 91 -15.19 -2.52 -4.30
CA ALA A 91 -16.03 -1.31 -4.29
C ALA A 91 -17.27 -1.46 -5.19
N PHE A 92 -17.11 -2.11 -6.34
CA PHE A 92 -18.14 -2.14 -7.38
C PHE A 92 -18.78 -3.52 -7.59
N ASN A 93 -18.38 -4.54 -6.83
CA ASN A 93 -18.86 -5.93 -6.93
C ASN A 93 -18.74 -6.51 -8.35
N GLN A 94 -17.65 -6.17 -9.07
CA GLN A 94 -17.43 -6.69 -10.42
C GLN A 94 -16.73 -8.05 -10.39
N PRO A 95 -17.12 -9.00 -11.25
CA PRO A 95 -16.53 -10.34 -11.31
C PRO A 95 -15.20 -10.33 -12.08
N VAL A 96 -14.22 -9.61 -11.57
CA VAL A 96 -12.88 -9.51 -12.14
C VAL A 96 -11.94 -10.51 -11.50
N VAL A 97 -11.08 -11.13 -12.31
CA VAL A 97 -10.11 -12.12 -11.84
C VAL A 97 -8.80 -11.45 -11.46
N PHE A 98 -8.37 -11.65 -10.22
CA PHE A 98 -7.06 -11.19 -9.77
C PHE A 98 -6.48 -12.10 -8.67
N ILE A 99 -5.17 -11.99 -8.47
CA ILE A 99 -4.47 -12.74 -7.43
C ILE A 99 -3.95 -11.80 -6.37
N GLU A 100 -4.40 -12.03 -5.15
CA GLU A 100 -3.89 -11.45 -3.92
C GLU A 100 -3.17 -12.56 -3.10
N THR A 101 -2.37 -12.18 -2.13
CA THR A 101 -1.54 -13.10 -1.34
C THR A 101 -2.34 -14.22 -0.66
N ASN A 102 -3.54 -13.94 -0.16
CA ASN A 102 -4.38 -14.95 0.50
C ASN A 102 -5.10 -15.83 -0.52
N VAL A 103 -5.60 -15.25 -1.60
CA VAL A 103 -6.16 -15.99 -2.74
C VAL A 103 -5.13 -16.97 -3.28
N ARG A 104 -3.91 -16.50 -3.58
CA ARG A 104 -2.81 -17.38 -4.02
C ARG A 104 -2.55 -18.52 -3.05
N ARG A 105 -2.55 -18.24 -1.73
CA ARG A 105 -2.32 -19.25 -0.70
C ARG A 105 -3.38 -20.33 -0.72
N VAL A 106 -4.64 -19.97 -0.84
CA VAL A 106 -5.77 -20.91 -0.91
C VAL A 106 -5.58 -21.85 -2.10
N PHE A 107 -5.39 -21.30 -3.29
CA PHE A 107 -5.28 -22.11 -4.50
C PHE A 107 -4.01 -22.97 -4.53
N ILE A 108 -2.87 -22.49 -4.04
CA ILE A 108 -1.67 -23.32 -3.90
C ILE A 108 -1.92 -24.45 -2.90
N HIS A 109 -2.58 -24.17 -1.77
CA HIS A 109 -2.85 -25.17 -0.75
C HIS A 109 -3.71 -26.33 -1.27
N PHE A 110 -4.75 -26.04 -2.06
CA PHE A 110 -5.67 -27.09 -2.53
C PHE A 110 -5.24 -27.78 -3.82
N PHE A 111 -4.61 -27.06 -4.73
CA PHE A 111 -4.36 -27.57 -6.09
C PHE A 111 -2.89 -27.87 -6.38
N PHE A 112 -1.95 -27.45 -5.51
CA PHE A 112 -0.52 -27.56 -5.78
C PHE A 112 0.27 -27.98 -4.54
N GLN A 113 -0.27 -28.94 -3.75
CA GLN A 113 0.36 -29.36 -2.49
C GLN A 113 1.76 -29.97 -2.69
N ASP A 114 1.98 -30.68 -3.77
CA ASP A 114 3.22 -31.41 -4.06
C ASP A 114 4.11 -30.70 -5.10
N ARG A 115 3.83 -29.42 -5.39
CA ARG A 115 4.56 -28.65 -6.40
C ARG A 115 5.16 -27.39 -5.83
N ASP A 116 6.40 -27.10 -6.25
CA ASP A 116 7.09 -25.83 -6.04
C ASP A 116 7.08 -25.00 -7.32
N ASN A 117 7.48 -23.73 -7.21
CA ASN A 117 7.57 -22.78 -8.31
C ASN A 117 6.26 -22.55 -9.08
N VAL A 118 5.12 -22.61 -8.40
CA VAL A 118 3.79 -22.39 -8.99
C VAL A 118 3.67 -20.94 -9.47
N LYS A 119 3.36 -20.76 -10.76
CA LYS A 119 3.21 -19.45 -11.39
C LYS A 119 1.77 -18.95 -11.28
N ASP A 120 1.60 -17.64 -11.22
CA ASP A 120 0.26 -17.03 -11.21
C ASP A 120 -0.56 -17.37 -12.45
N SER A 121 0.08 -17.57 -13.60
CA SER A 121 -0.59 -18.02 -14.84
C SER A 121 -1.25 -19.40 -14.74
N GLU A 122 -0.82 -20.25 -13.80
CA GLU A 122 -1.44 -21.55 -13.53
C GLU A 122 -2.62 -21.43 -12.57
N LEU A 123 -2.61 -20.43 -11.71
CA LEU A 123 -3.68 -20.15 -10.73
C LEU A 123 -4.85 -19.39 -11.37
N LEU A 124 -4.59 -18.45 -12.27
CA LEU A 124 -5.63 -17.58 -12.85
C LEU A 124 -6.80 -18.36 -13.47
N PRO A 125 -6.60 -19.41 -14.30
CA PRO A 125 -7.72 -20.16 -14.86
C PRO A 125 -8.57 -20.90 -13.79
N LEU A 126 -7.93 -21.32 -12.68
CA LEU A 126 -8.64 -21.97 -11.58
C LEU A 126 -9.48 -20.97 -10.79
N ILE A 127 -8.93 -19.76 -10.57
CA ILE A 127 -9.64 -18.66 -9.91
C ILE A 127 -10.83 -18.23 -10.75
N GLU A 128 -10.65 -18.08 -12.07
CA GLU A 128 -11.71 -17.70 -13.00
C GLU A 128 -12.87 -18.69 -12.99
N ARG A 129 -12.58 -19.98 -13.00
CA ARG A 129 -13.61 -21.05 -12.94
C ARG A 129 -14.31 -21.15 -11.60
N ALA A 130 -13.68 -20.75 -10.51
CA ALA A 130 -14.21 -20.82 -9.16
C ALA A 130 -14.90 -19.53 -8.71
N LEU A 131 -14.69 -18.43 -9.42
CA LEU A 131 -15.21 -17.11 -9.07
C LEU A 131 -16.75 -17.11 -9.07
N ASP A 132 -17.34 -16.70 -7.96
CA ASP A 132 -18.77 -16.39 -7.89
C ASP A 132 -19.03 -15.10 -8.70
N GLN A 133 -19.75 -15.26 -9.82
CA GLN A 133 -20.04 -14.18 -10.76
C GLN A 133 -21.08 -13.21 -10.21
N ASP A 134 -21.99 -13.68 -9.33
CA ASP A 134 -23.08 -12.89 -8.77
C ASP A 134 -22.61 -12.11 -7.53
N ASN A 135 -21.73 -12.74 -6.70
CA ASN A 135 -21.28 -12.19 -5.43
C ASN A 135 -19.76 -12.16 -5.30
N PRO A 136 -19.02 -11.61 -6.27
CA PRO A 136 -17.56 -11.65 -6.30
C PRO A 136 -16.91 -11.02 -5.06
N ARG A 137 -17.48 -9.94 -4.51
CA ARG A 137 -17.01 -9.30 -3.29
C ARG A 137 -17.01 -10.25 -2.10
N GLN A 138 -18.10 -10.94 -1.86
CA GLN A 138 -18.21 -11.88 -0.73
C GLN A 138 -17.31 -13.09 -0.93
N TRP A 139 -17.21 -13.59 -2.16
CA TRP A 139 -16.32 -14.67 -2.51
C TRP A 139 -14.84 -14.32 -2.22
N TYR A 140 -14.40 -13.13 -2.62
CA TYR A 140 -13.04 -12.68 -2.30
C TYR A 140 -12.82 -12.45 -0.80
N TYR A 141 -13.78 -11.91 -0.07
CA TYR A 141 -13.67 -11.79 1.39
C TYR A 141 -13.50 -13.16 2.05
N ALA A 142 -14.31 -14.14 1.67
CA ALA A 142 -14.19 -15.50 2.20
C ALA A 142 -12.81 -16.09 1.91
N LEU A 143 -12.27 -15.93 0.70
CA LEU A 143 -10.92 -16.41 0.36
C LEU A 143 -9.82 -15.68 1.14
N MET A 144 -9.96 -14.39 1.37
CA MET A 144 -8.99 -13.62 2.16
C MET A 144 -8.94 -14.14 3.60
N ASP A 145 -10.09 -14.33 4.25
CA ASP A 145 -10.19 -14.83 5.61
C ASP A 145 -9.68 -16.28 5.70
N TYR A 146 -10.11 -17.12 4.77
CA TYR A 146 -9.68 -18.50 4.69
C TYR A 146 -8.17 -18.63 4.47
N GLY A 147 -7.60 -17.81 3.61
CA GLY A 147 -6.17 -17.75 3.39
C GLY A 147 -5.37 -17.31 4.63
N VAL A 148 -5.92 -16.45 5.47
CA VAL A 148 -5.32 -16.09 6.77
C VAL A 148 -5.35 -17.29 7.71
N MET A 149 -6.48 -18.00 7.82
CA MET A 149 -6.65 -19.19 8.60
C MET A 149 -5.66 -20.29 8.18
N LEU A 150 -5.59 -20.61 6.88
CA LEU A 150 -4.64 -21.61 6.35
C LEU A 150 -3.18 -21.32 6.72
N LYS A 151 -2.79 -20.03 6.70
CA LYS A 151 -1.43 -19.66 7.11
C LYS A 151 -1.16 -19.98 8.57
N LYS A 152 -2.16 -19.81 9.43
CA LYS A 152 -2.05 -20.03 10.87
C LYS A 152 -1.97 -21.51 11.19
N GLU A 153 -2.78 -22.34 10.53
CA GLU A 153 -2.92 -23.77 10.84
C GLU A 153 -1.91 -24.64 10.09
N PHE A 154 -1.69 -24.39 8.81
CA PHE A 154 -0.90 -25.24 7.92
C PHE A 154 0.39 -24.57 7.43
N GLY A 155 0.68 -23.34 7.88
CA GLY A 155 1.85 -22.61 7.43
C GLY A 155 1.63 -21.82 6.13
N ASN A 156 2.72 -21.30 5.57
CA ASN A 156 2.63 -20.39 4.43
C ASN A 156 2.84 -21.12 3.09
N ALA A 157 1.75 -21.58 2.48
CA ALA A 157 1.78 -22.23 1.16
C ALA A 157 2.36 -21.32 0.05
N ASN A 158 2.33 -19.98 0.22
CA ASN A 158 2.96 -19.07 -0.75
C ASN A 158 4.47 -19.26 -0.92
N ARG A 159 5.15 -19.99 -0.01
CA ARG A 159 6.56 -20.38 -0.21
C ARG A 159 6.77 -21.20 -1.47
N LYS A 160 5.74 -21.88 -1.94
CA LYS A 160 5.73 -22.69 -3.18
C LYS A 160 5.48 -21.84 -4.44
N SER A 161 5.11 -20.57 -4.29
CA SER A 161 4.92 -19.69 -5.43
C SER A 161 6.26 -19.27 -6.05
N PHE A 162 6.33 -19.24 -7.38
CA PHE A 162 7.45 -18.67 -8.14
C PHE A 162 7.71 -17.19 -7.76
N HIS A 163 6.65 -16.47 -7.40
CA HIS A 163 6.71 -15.04 -7.02
C HIS A 163 7.01 -14.81 -5.54
N TYR A 164 7.27 -15.88 -4.77
CA TYR A 164 7.52 -15.71 -3.35
C TYR A 164 8.87 -15.05 -3.09
N GLN A 165 8.83 -13.91 -2.41
CA GLN A 165 10.02 -13.24 -1.92
C GLN A 165 9.93 -13.02 -0.41
N ARG A 166 10.93 -13.50 0.30
CA ARG A 166 11.05 -13.22 1.74
C ARG A 166 11.50 -11.78 1.95
N GLN A 167 10.64 -11.01 2.59
CA GLN A 167 11.00 -9.62 2.91
C GLN A 167 12.12 -9.58 3.96
N ALA A 168 13.15 -8.78 3.71
CA ALA A 168 14.23 -8.55 4.68
C ALA A 168 13.69 -7.98 6.00
N PRO A 169 14.34 -8.24 7.16
CA PRO A 169 13.95 -7.67 8.45
C PRO A 169 13.77 -6.16 8.39
N PHE A 170 12.80 -5.65 9.15
CA PHE A 170 12.53 -4.21 9.20
C PHE A 170 13.61 -3.45 9.97
N GLN A 171 14.06 -4.03 11.08
CA GLN A 171 15.06 -3.41 11.94
C GLN A 171 16.41 -3.27 11.22
N GLY A 172 17.00 -2.09 11.24
CA GLY A 172 18.24 -1.77 10.54
C GLY A 172 18.08 -1.54 9.03
N SER A 173 16.89 -1.75 8.47
CA SER A 173 16.65 -1.59 7.02
C SER A 173 16.56 -0.12 6.58
N GLN A 174 16.80 0.10 5.28
CA GLN A 174 16.58 1.40 4.64
C GLN A 174 15.12 1.89 4.81
N ARG A 175 14.14 0.97 4.85
CA ARG A 175 12.73 1.29 5.12
C ARG A 175 12.52 1.90 6.49
N GLN A 176 13.22 1.39 7.51
CA GLN A 176 13.18 1.96 8.86
C GLN A 176 13.79 3.35 8.88
N LEU A 177 14.98 3.52 8.28
CA LEU A 177 15.67 4.82 8.24
C LEU A 177 14.79 5.87 7.54
N ARG A 178 14.20 5.55 6.40
CA ARG A 178 13.27 6.44 5.69
C ARG A 178 12.08 6.86 6.55
N GLY A 179 11.48 5.92 7.27
CA GLY A 179 10.39 6.20 8.21
C GLY A 179 10.81 7.15 9.34
N LEU A 180 12.00 6.94 9.91
CA LEU A 180 12.54 7.77 10.99
C LEU A 180 12.87 9.20 10.51
N VAL A 181 13.52 9.34 9.35
CA VAL A 181 13.82 10.65 8.75
C VAL A 181 12.53 11.41 8.46
N LEU A 182 11.56 10.79 7.79
CA LEU A 182 10.28 11.42 7.46
C LEU A 182 9.51 11.83 8.74
N LYS A 183 9.48 10.96 9.75
CA LYS A 183 8.87 11.28 11.05
C LYS A 183 9.55 12.49 11.69
N THR A 184 10.87 12.59 11.60
CA THR A 184 11.61 13.73 12.18
C THR A 184 11.28 15.04 11.48
N VAL A 185 11.14 15.02 10.15
CA VAL A 185 10.75 16.20 9.37
C VAL A 185 9.29 16.59 9.64
N LEU A 186 8.39 15.63 9.80
CA LEU A 186 6.98 15.88 10.16
C LEU A 186 6.81 16.55 11.53
N GLN A 187 7.70 16.26 12.48
CA GLN A 187 7.60 16.79 13.86
C GLN A 187 8.06 18.23 14.03
N ALA A 188 8.62 18.84 12.99
CA ALA A 188 9.11 20.22 13.05
C ALA A 188 8.80 20.94 11.73
N PRO A 189 8.36 22.21 11.78
CA PRO A 189 8.05 22.98 10.58
C PRO A 189 9.27 23.15 9.64
N LYS A 190 10.47 23.24 10.24
CA LYS A 190 11.77 23.26 9.54
C LYS A 190 12.81 22.57 10.39
N VAL A 191 13.62 21.70 9.78
CA VAL A 191 14.67 20.95 10.47
C VAL A 191 15.95 20.91 9.63
N THR A 192 17.11 21.10 10.25
CA THR A 192 18.41 21.02 9.56
C THR A 192 18.90 19.57 9.48
N GLU A 193 19.75 19.30 8.49
CA GLU A 193 20.41 17.99 8.35
C GLU A 193 21.18 17.59 9.61
N THR A 194 21.91 18.54 10.21
CA THR A 194 22.67 18.33 11.43
C THR A 194 21.79 17.93 12.60
N THR A 195 20.60 18.54 12.72
CA THR A 195 19.61 18.17 13.74
C THR A 195 19.07 16.76 13.53
N ILE A 196 18.77 16.37 12.28
CA ILE A 196 18.31 15.02 11.96
C ILE A 196 19.39 13.99 12.31
N ILE A 197 20.66 14.24 11.94
CA ILE A 197 21.80 13.36 12.24
C ILE A 197 21.96 13.18 13.76
N LYS A 198 21.96 14.29 14.51
CA LYS A 198 22.06 14.25 15.98
C LYS A 198 20.93 13.47 16.63
N LYS A 199 19.69 13.69 16.16
CA LYS A 199 18.48 13.04 16.72
C LYS A 199 18.45 11.55 16.43
N LEU A 200 18.77 11.14 15.21
CA LEU A 200 18.63 9.74 14.81
C LEU A 200 19.85 8.88 15.18
N LYS A 201 21.01 9.47 15.43
CA LYS A 201 22.28 8.77 15.77
C LYS A 201 22.58 7.63 14.78
N LYS A 202 22.34 7.89 13.48
CA LYS A 202 22.62 6.98 12.36
C LYS A 202 23.73 7.55 11.50
N GLU A 203 24.30 6.71 10.65
CA GLU A 203 25.38 7.07 9.74
C GLU A 203 25.01 8.31 8.89
N PRO A 204 25.79 9.41 8.94
CA PRO A 204 25.46 10.65 8.25
C PRO A 204 25.26 10.48 6.75
N LYS A 205 26.08 9.65 6.10
CA LYS A 205 25.98 9.36 4.67
C LYS A 205 24.62 8.77 4.30
N LYS A 206 24.13 7.78 5.04
CA LYS A 206 22.82 7.16 4.81
C LYS A 206 21.66 8.13 5.03
N ILE A 207 21.78 9.04 6.01
CA ILE A 207 20.77 10.08 6.25
C ILE A 207 20.71 11.05 5.06
N LYS A 208 21.86 11.52 4.56
CA LYS A 208 21.95 12.40 3.39
C LYS A 208 21.32 11.76 2.14
N GLU A 209 21.67 10.52 1.86
CA GLU A 209 21.10 9.75 0.74
C GLU A 209 19.58 9.61 0.90
N THR A 210 19.10 9.32 2.12
CA THR A 210 17.68 9.21 2.41
C THR A 210 16.93 10.54 2.23
N LEU A 211 17.51 11.65 2.67
CA LEU A 211 16.94 13.00 2.47
C LEU A 211 16.86 13.33 0.98
N LYS A 212 17.91 13.05 0.21
CA LYS A 212 17.92 13.25 -1.24
C LYS A 212 16.81 12.43 -1.92
N GLN A 213 16.66 11.16 -1.55
CA GLN A 213 15.60 10.29 -2.09
C GLN A 213 14.20 10.80 -1.73
N LEU A 214 13.96 11.17 -0.47
CA LEU A 214 12.67 11.71 -0.03
C LEU A 214 12.32 13.03 -0.74
N GLN A 215 13.32 13.86 -1.03
CA GLN A 215 13.14 15.09 -1.79
C GLN A 215 12.79 14.79 -3.26
N MET A 216 13.50 13.87 -3.91
CA MET A 216 13.21 13.47 -5.29
C MET A 216 11.81 12.83 -5.44
N GLU A 217 11.35 12.16 -4.40
CA GLU A 217 10.02 11.54 -4.35
C GLU A 217 8.90 12.51 -3.95
N GLY A 218 9.20 13.79 -3.68
CA GLY A 218 8.20 14.81 -3.34
C GLY A 218 7.66 14.74 -1.92
N PHE A 219 8.32 14.06 -0.99
CA PHE A 219 7.91 14.04 0.43
C PHE A 219 8.34 15.28 1.18
N ILE A 220 9.53 15.77 0.87
CA ILE A 220 10.17 16.89 1.55
C ILE A 220 10.73 17.87 0.53
N ARG A 221 10.77 19.13 0.92
CA ARG A 221 11.48 20.17 0.20
C ARG A 221 12.65 20.69 1.03
N LYS A 222 13.70 21.12 0.35
CA LYS A 222 14.86 21.77 0.95
C LYS A 222 14.84 23.26 0.63
N GLU A 223 14.86 24.07 1.68
CA GLU A 223 14.99 25.53 1.57
C GLU A 223 16.26 25.96 2.33
N ARG A 224 17.26 26.47 1.62
CA ARG A 224 18.60 26.76 2.18
C ARG A 224 19.17 25.53 2.90
N ASN A 225 19.29 25.56 4.23
CA ASN A 225 19.84 24.48 5.07
C ASN A 225 18.77 23.71 5.85
N THR A 226 17.49 23.91 5.56
CA THR A 226 16.38 23.28 6.26
C THR A 226 15.54 22.41 5.35
N TYR A 227 14.93 21.38 5.93
CA TYR A 227 13.95 20.50 5.29
C TYR A 227 12.59 20.67 5.96
N SER A 228 11.53 20.67 5.15
CA SER A 228 10.13 20.63 5.58
C SER A 228 9.37 19.65 4.70
N ILE A 229 8.14 19.29 5.08
CA ILE A 229 7.24 18.55 4.19
C ILE A 229 6.93 19.43 2.96
N ALA A 230 6.84 18.79 1.80
CA ALA A 230 6.62 19.44 0.51
C ALA A 230 5.22 20.07 0.40
#